data_348d443d384386d6b553bab09ed46745
#
_entry.id   348d443d384386d6b553bab09ed46745
#
_cell.length_a   1.000
_cell.length_b   1.000
_cell.length_c   1.000
_cell.angle_alpha   90.00
_cell.angle_beta   90.00
_cell.angle_gamma   90.00
#
_symmetry.space_group_name_H-M   'P 1'
#
loop_
_entity.id
_entity.type
_entity.pdbx_description
1 polymer ?
#
loop_
_entity_poly.entity_id
_entity_poly.type
_entity_poly.pdbx_seq_one_letter_code
_entity_poly.pdbx_strand_id
1 'polypeptide(L)'
;MTGPGSAASALRRWTDVATVGLFIVILLGFLDTFTFSALGCGREWPLCNGGVTPGPSTQAQVEYWHRAITGVAGILAVVVVVWAWRRYRHPLEVRLFGAIALVFVGVQATLGAIAVFAPESAPIMALHFGFALLAFAGLGLMDIVLRQLERPETGWEFRQRGLSPGLQRYIWAVLLYALALIYWGTYVAHRGAGEACQGWPLCNGLLWPGFHGLEALIFLHRLGALALGILLGALPWVARRDRDARPDLWRGTLVVLVLVALQIGSGAYLILSHLAVNAEMLHVSLVTALWLGLSYLAVQTLPPSQPRPQSGRSGAS
;
A
#
# COMPACT_ATOMS: atom_id res chain seq x y z
N MET A 1 30.44 20.69 -8.15
CA MET A 1 29.49 21.23 -7.18
C MET A 1 28.12 21.14 -7.77
N THR A 2 27.29 20.22 -7.33
CA THR A 2 25.91 20.04 -7.84
C THR A 2 25.05 21.15 -7.24
N GLY A 3 24.37 21.96 -8.09
CA GLY A 3 23.51 23.05 -7.64
C GLY A 3 22.31 22.55 -6.80
N PRO A 4 21.67 23.42 -5.99
CA PRO A 4 20.59 23.02 -5.07
C PRO A 4 19.41 22.33 -5.74
N GLY A 5 19.17 22.54 -7.03
CA GLY A 5 18.15 21.82 -7.81
C GLY A 5 18.51 20.38 -8.17
N SER A 6 19.81 20.07 -8.32
CA SER A 6 20.26 18.71 -8.65
C SER A 6 20.15 17.75 -7.46
N ALA A 7 20.40 18.22 -6.26
CA ALA A 7 20.30 17.41 -5.04
C ALA A 7 18.83 17.09 -4.67
N ALA A 8 17.89 18.02 -4.89
CA ALA A 8 16.46 17.78 -4.69
C ALA A 8 15.93 16.74 -5.68
N SER A 9 16.29 16.88 -6.98
CA SER A 9 15.89 15.91 -8.00
C SER A 9 16.52 14.53 -7.79
N ALA A 10 17.73 14.45 -7.22
CA ALA A 10 18.35 13.17 -6.84
C ALA A 10 17.60 12.50 -5.68
N LEU A 11 17.32 13.23 -4.59
CA LEU A 11 16.54 12.69 -3.48
C LEU A 11 15.20 12.10 -3.96
N ARG A 12 14.46 12.85 -4.77
CA ARG A 12 13.18 12.37 -5.32
C ARG A 12 13.36 11.06 -6.10
N ARG A 13 14.32 11.01 -7.04
CA ARG A 13 14.56 9.77 -7.81
C ARG A 13 14.87 8.57 -6.92
N TRP A 14 15.66 8.75 -5.87
CA TRP A 14 15.95 7.68 -4.93
C TRP A 14 14.74 7.32 -4.05
N THR A 15 13.87 8.27 -3.74
CA THR A 15 12.61 8.01 -3.05
C THR A 15 11.65 7.23 -3.96
N ASP A 16 11.59 7.56 -5.26
CA ASP A 16 10.86 6.75 -6.26
C ASP A 16 11.36 5.30 -6.26
N VAL A 17 12.69 5.11 -6.38
CA VAL A 17 13.30 3.78 -6.40
C VAL A 17 12.99 3.01 -5.11
N ALA A 18 13.07 3.67 -3.95
CA ALA A 18 12.74 3.05 -2.67
C ALA A 18 11.25 2.67 -2.57
N THR A 19 10.34 3.52 -3.06
CA THR A 19 8.89 3.25 -3.08
C THR A 19 8.57 2.06 -3.99
N VAL A 20 9.15 2.02 -5.20
CA VAL A 20 9.03 0.87 -6.11
C VAL A 20 9.67 -0.37 -5.49
N GLY A 21 10.81 -0.22 -4.80
CA GLY A 21 11.44 -1.32 -4.05
C GLY A 21 10.52 -1.94 -3.02
N LEU A 22 9.83 -1.13 -2.19
CA LEU A 22 8.85 -1.64 -1.21
C LEU A 22 7.64 -2.31 -1.90
N PHE A 23 7.19 -1.78 -3.04
CA PHE A 23 6.15 -2.43 -3.83
C PHE A 23 6.58 -3.83 -4.29
N ILE A 24 7.80 -3.97 -4.81
CA ILE A 24 8.37 -5.25 -5.23
C ILE A 24 8.50 -6.20 -4.02
N VAL A 25 8.92 -5.71 -2.86
CA VAL A 25 9.00 -6.50 -1.62
C VAL A 25 7.63 -7.07 -1.24
N ILE A 26 6.56 -6.27 -1.33
CA ILE A 26 5.19 -6.73 -1.07
C ILE A 26 4.83 -7.88 -2.04
N LEU A 27 5.10 -7.74 -3.33
CA LEU A 27 4.80 -8.77 -4.32
C LEU A 27 5.61 -10.05 -4.07
N LEU A 28 6.90 -9.93 -3.77
CA LEU A 28 7.74 -11.08 -3.47
C LEU A 28 7.30 -11.81 -2.20
N GLY A 29 6.84 -11.09 -1.17
CA GLY A 29 6.30 -11.70 0.05
C GLY A 29 5.03 -12.50 -0.22
N PHE A 30 4.16 -12.02 -1.10
CA PHE A 30 3.00 -12.81 -1.54
C PHE A 30 3.39 -13.98 -2.43
N LEU A 31 4.33 -13.78 -3.35
CA LEU A 31 4.86 -14.88 -4.16
C LEU A 31 5.44 -16.00 -3.27
N ASP A 32 6.17 -15.62 -2.23
CA ASP A 32 6.71 -16.55 -1.23
C ASP A 32 5.59 -17.36 -0.54
N THR A 33 4.52 -16.70 -0.14
CA THR A 33 3.34 -17.34 0.46
C THR A 33 2.63 -18.28 -0.52
N PHE A 34 2.32 -17.82 -1.73
CA PHE A 34 1.52 -18.57 -2.70
C PHE A 34 2.27 -19.72 -3.37
N THR A 35 3.59 -19.67 -3.36
CA THR A 35 4.43 -20.78 -3.83
C THR A 35 4.88 -21.71 -2.70
N PHE A 36 4.34 -21.51 -1.49
CA PHE A 36 4.72 -22.29 -0.28
C PHE A 36 6.24 -22.27 -0.05
N SER A 37 6.87 -21.11 -0.24
CA SER A 37 8.32 -20.95 -0.21
C SER A 37 8.86 -20.49 1.13
N ALA A 38 8.01 -20.13 2.09
CA ALA A 38 8.36 -19.50 3.36
C ALA A 38 9.38 -20.25 4.26
N LEU A 39 9.67 -21.53 3.96
CA LEU A 39 10.72 -22.32 4.60
C LEU A 39 11.69 -22.94 3.58
N GLY A 40 11.78 -22.40 2.38
CA GLY A 40 12.70 -22.85 1.34
C GLY A 40 14.17 -22.71 1.75
N CYS A 41 14.51 -21.71 2.57
CA CYS A 41 15.81 -21.50 3.18
C CYS A 41 15.96 -22.15 4.56
N GLY A 42 14.97 -22.96 5.00
CA GLY A 42 14.93 -23.52 6.35
C GLY A 42 14.66 -22.46 7.42
N ARG A 43 14.97 -22.80 8.68
CA ARG A 43 14.77 -21.93 9.85
C ARG A 43 16.01 -21.12 10.23
N GLU A 44 16.90 -20.89 9.29
CA GLU A 44 18.12 -20.13 9.49
C GLU A 44 17.95 -18.71 8.95
N TRP A 45 18.51 -17.75 9.69
CA TRP A 45 18.52 -16.36 9.28
C TRP A 45 19.84 -15.71 9.74
N PRO A 46 20.57 -14.99 8.90
CA PRO A 46 20.27 -14.58 7.49
C PRO A 46 20.66 -15.62 6.42
N LEU A 47 21.18 -16.77 6.81
CA LEU A 47 21.63 -17.83 5.90
C LEU A 47 20.46 -18.57 5.23
N CYS A 48 20.74 -19.32 4.18
CA CYS A 48 19.81 -20.17 3.46
C CYS A 48 20.36 -21.59 3.44
N ASN A 49 19.81 -22.49 4.28
CA ASN A 49 20.27 -23.89 4.41
C ASN A 49 21.79 -24.00 4.63
N GLY A 50 22.33 -23.19 5.55
CA GLY A 50 23.74 -23.16 5.89
C GLY A 50 24.64 -22.36 4.94
N GLY A 51 24.10 -21.85 3.81
CA GLY A 51 24.85 -21.08 2.81
C GLY A 51 24.47 -19.62 2.73
N VAL A 52 25.31 -18.82 2.08
CA VAL A 52 25.05 -17.42 1.73
C VAL A 52 24.34 -17.27 0.37
N THR A 53 24.15 -18.37 -0.35
CA THR A 53 23.45 -18.45 -1.63
C THR A 53 22.32 -19.46 -1.53
N PRO A 54 21.21 -19.26 -2.27
CA PRO A 54 20.09 -20.20 -2.24
C PRO A 54 20.46 -21.53 -2.92
N GLY A 55 19.86 -22.62 -2.44
CA GLY A 55 19.88 -23.90 -3.15
C GLY A 55 19.13 -23.85 -4.48
N PRO A 56 19.16 -24.94 -5.27
CA PRO A 56 18.57 -24.98 -6.61
C PRO A 56 17.03 -25.06 -6.61
N SER A 57 16.38 -25.31 -5.46
CA SER A 57 14.92 -25.42 -5.39
C SER A 57 14.25 -24.05 -5.61
N THR A 58 13.10 -24.05 -6.29
CA THR A 58 12.31 -22.83 -6.52
C THR A 58 11.96 -22.15 -5.22
N GLN A 59 11.60 -22.92 -4.18
CA GLN A 59 11.25 -22.42 -2.86
C GLN A 59 12.42 -21.64 -2.21
N ALA A 60 13.64 -22.24 -2.23
CA ALA A 60 14.82 -21.57 -1.68
C ALA A 60 15.15 -20.29 -2.47
N GLN A 61 14.98 -20.29 -3.79
CA GLN A 61 15.21 -19.11 -4.63
C GLN A 61 14.23 -17.99 -4.29
N VAL A 62 12.92 -18.28 -4.20
CA VAL A 62 11.88 -17.29 -3.94
C VAL A 62 12.11 -16.65 -2.56
N GLU A 63 12.25 -17.46 -1.51
CA GLU A 63 12.46 -16.95 -0.15
C GLU A 63 13.77 -16.17 -0.03
N TYR A 64 14.87 -16.66 -0.59
CA TYR A 64 16.16 -15.96 -0.57
C TYR A 64 16.05 -14.57 -1.21
N TRP A 65 15.50 -14.49 -2.42
CA TRP A 65 15.37 -13.21 -3.12
C TRP A 65 14.40 -12.26 -2.41
N HIS A 66 13.31 -12.78 -1.82
CA HIS A 66 12.45 -11.96 -0.97
C HIS A 66 13.24 -11.34 0.18
N ARG A 67 14.02 -12.14 0.94
CA ARG A 67 14.86 -11.65 2.05
C ARG A 67 15.91 -10.64 1.59
N ALA A 68 16.63 -10.93 0.50
CA ALA A 68 17.69 -10.09 -0.02
C ALA A 68 17.17 -8.72 -0.49
N ILE A 69 16.10 -8.72 -1.30
CA ILE A 69 15.50 -7.49 -1.82
C ILE A 69 14.85 -6.69 -0.69
N THR A 70 14.24 -7.35 0.30
CA THR A 70 13.71 -6.69 1.51
C THR A 70 14.81 -5.96 2.28
N GLY A 71 15.97 -6.59 2.46
CA GLY A 71 17.12 -5.95 3.09
C GLY A 71 17.60 -4.71 2.35
N VAL A 72 17.78 -4.81 1.02
CA VAL A 72 18.20 -3.69 0.18
C VAL A 72 17.17 -2.56 0.18
N ALA A 73 15.89 -2.88 -0.01
CA ALA A 73 14.80 -1.89 -0.01
C ALA A 73 14.65 -1.21 1.36
N GLY A 74 14.80 -1.97 2.44
CA GLY A 74 14.76 -1.45 3.81
C GLY A 74 15.90 -0.46 4.09
N ILE A 75 17.13 -0.80 3.72
CA ILE A 75 18.29 0.12 3.85
C ILE A 75 18.06 1.38 3.01
N LEU A 76 17.60 1.21 1.76
CA LEU A 76 17.33 2.35 0.89
C LEU A 76 16.23 3.26 1.47
N ALA A 77 15.17 2.69 2.05
CA ALA A 77 14.12 3.46 2.73
C ALA A 77 14.70 4.29 3.89
N VAL A 78 15.57 3.70 4.72
CA VAL A 78 16.25 4.44 5.80
C VAL A 78 17.09 5.59 5.22
N VAL A 79 17.89 5.34 4.19
CA VAL A 79 18.77 6.35 3.57
C VAL A 79 17.96 7.53 3.04
N VAL A 80 16.89 7.27 2.25
CA VAL A 80 16.09 8.34 1.65
C VAL A 80 15.29 9.13 2.68
N VAL A 81 14.75 8.47 3.72
CA VAL A 81 14.03 9.15 4.79
C VAL A 81 14.96 10.04 5.60
N VAL A 82 16.13 9.54 6.01
CA VAL A 82 17.12 10.34 6.75
C VAL A 82 17.61 11.52 5.89
N TRP A 83 17.82 11.30 4.59
CA TRP A 83 18.19 12.37 3.67
C TRP A 83 17.07 13.42 3.55
N ALA A 84 15.81 12.99 3.39
CA ALA A 84 14.64 13.89 3.36
C ALA A 84 14.54 14.70 4.66
N TRP A 85 14.70 14.10 5.83
CA TRP A 85 14.65 14.78 7.12
C TRP A 85 15.77 15.81 7.31
N ARG A 86 16.97 15.53 6.80
CA ARG A 86 18.10 16.48 6.83
C ARG A 86 17.90 17.65 5.86
N ARG A 87 17.25 17.38 4.73
CA ARG A 87 17.03 18.38 3.66
C ARG A 87 15.81 19.26 3.93
N TYR A 88 14.73 18.65 4.47
CA TYR A 88 13.45 19.29 4.71
C TYR A 88 13.09 19.21 6.20
N ARG A 89 13.48 20.24 6.95
CA ARG A 89 13.10 20.34 8.38
C ARG A 89 11.62 20.62 8.56
N HIS A 90 11.01 21.23 7.58
CA HIS A 90 9.61 21.55 7.40
C HIS A 90 9.20 21.20 5.97
N PRO A 91 7.97 20.73 5.69
CA PRO A 91 6.81 20.57 6.56
C PRO A 91 6.84 19.28 7.40
N LEU A 92 5.91 19.22 8.38
CA LEU A 92 5.77 18.08 9.29
C LEU A 92 5.44 16.78 8.54
N GLU A 93 4.72 16.86 7.41
CA GLU A 93 4.34 15.69 6.59
C GLU A 93 5.53 14.86 6.15
N VAL A 94 6.66 15.49 5.74
CA VAL A 94 7.87 14.76 5.35
C VAL A 94 8.41 13.94 6.53
N ARG A 95 8.37 14.53 7.73
CA ARG A 95 8.82 13.84 8.94
C ARG A 95 7.87 12.74 9.37
N LEU A 96 6.57 13.00 9.35
CA LEU A 96 5.54 12.06 9.76
C LEU A 96 5.50 10.84 8.85
N PHE A 97 5.42 11.06 7.53
CA PHE A 97 5.34 9.95 6.57
C PHE A 97 6.64 9.15 6.52
N GLY A 98 7.80 9.81 6.61
CA GLY A 98 9.08 9.12 6.78
C GLY A 98 9.12 8.29 8.06
N ALA A 99 8.63 8.82 9.20
CA ALA A 99 8.55 8.07 10.45
C ALA A 99 7.62 6.86 10.34
N ILE A 100 6.43 7.02 9.74
CA ILE A 100 5.51 5.92 9.46
C ILE A 100 6.21 4.83 8.64
N ALA A 101 6.88 5.21 7.55
CA ALA A 101 7.60 4.26 6.71
C ALA A 101 8.64 3.48 7.52
N LEU A 102 9.50 4.15 8.29
CA LEU A 102 10.57 3.49 9.05
C LEU A 102 10.07 2.63 10.20
N VAL A 103 9.05 3.10 10.95
CA VAL A 103 8.45 2.32 12.03
C VAL A 103 7.88 1.01 11.46
N PHE A 104 7.11 1.08 10.38
CA PHE A 104 6.52 -0.12 9.82
C PHE A 104 7.50 -1.00 9.04
N VAL A 105 8.56 -0.46 8.45
CA VAL A 105 9.69 -1.27 7.94
C VAL A 105 10.36 -2.05 9.09
N GLY A 106 10.59 -1.41 10.23
CA GLY A 106 11.13 -2.09 11.42
C GLY A 106 10.21 -3.16 11.97
N VAL A 107 8.89 -2.89 12.07
CA VAL A 107 7.88 -3.88 12.46
C VAL A 107 7.87 -5.06 11.48
N GLN A 108 7.94 -4.79 10.17
CA GLN A 108 8.00 -5.82 9.14
C GLN A 108 9.22 -6.72 9.26
N ALA A 109 10.39 -6.13 9.46
CA ALA A 109 11.62 -6.89 9.65
C ALA A 109 11.52 -7.83 10.87
N THR A 110 10.91 -7.34 11.96
CA THR A 110 10.68 -8.14 13.18
C THR A 110 9.69 -9.27 12.94
N LEU A 111 8.54 -8.98 12.32
CA LEU A 111 7.52 -10.01 12.02
C LEU A 111 8.06 -11.06 11.04
N GLY A 112 8.79 -10.63 10.00
CA GLY A 112 9.44 -11.54 9.06
C GLY A 112 10.49 -12.44 9.73
N ALA A 113 11.29 -11.92 10.68
CA ALA A 113 12.21 -12.74 11.46
C ALA A 113 11.46 -13.74 12.35
N ILE A 114 10.36 -13.34 13.00
CA ILE A 114 9.53 -14.24 13.81
C ILE A 114 8.94 -15.35 12.95
N ALA A 115 8.46 -15.06 11.73
CA ALA A 115 7.89 -16.03 10.81
C ALA A 115 8.88 -17.16 10.44
N VAL A 116 10.20 -16.89 10.42
CA VAL A 116 11.23 -17.91 10.18
C VAL A 116 11.37 -18.87 11.36
N PHE A 117 11.23 -18.38 12.59
CA PHE A 117 11.47 -19.19 13.81
C PHE A 117 10.22 -19.84 14.39
N ALA A 118 9.04 -19.26 14.15
CA ALA A 118 7.77 -19.72 14.67
C ALA A 118 6.80 -20.14 13.55
N PRO A 119 5.86 -21.07 13.81
CA PRO A 119 4.80 -21.37 12.85
C PRO A 119 4.01 -20.12 12.49
N GLU A 120 3.82 -19.90 11.20
CA GLU A 120 3.01 -18.80 10.71
C GLU A 120 1.53 -18.99 11.06
N SER A 121 0.92 -17.98 11.64
CA SER A 121 -0.53 -17.95 11.88
C SER A 121 -1.20 -16.93 10.94
N ALA A 122 -2.39 -17.26 10.43
CA ALA A 122 -3.12 -16.40 9.52
C ALA A 122 -3.35 -14.96 10.07
N PRO A 123 -3.65 -14.74 11.35
CA PRO A 123 -3.73 -13.38 11.90
C PRO A 123 -2.41 -12.61 11.85
N ILE A 124 -1.28 -13.26 12.18
CA ILE A 124 0.05 -12.61 12.15
C ILE A 124 0.42 -12.24 10.72
N MET A 125 0.18 -13.13 9.75
CA MET A 125 0.44 -12.85 8.33
C MET A 125 -0.47 -11.76 7.77
N ALA A 126 -1.72 -11.69 8.22
CA ALA A 126 -2.60 -10.57 7.87
C ALA A 126 -2.07 -9.23 8.40
N LEU A 127 -1.57 -9.20 9.64
CA LEU A 127 -0.91 -8.02 10.21
C LEU A 127 0.38 -7.69 9.47
N HIS A 128 1.18 -8.70 9.13
CA HIS A 128 2.41 -8.52 8.36
C HIS A 128 2.11 -7.81 7.04
N PHE A 129 1.17 -8.27 6.24
CA PHE A 129 0.80 -7.58 5.00
C PHE A 129 0.23 -6.17 5.24
N GLY A 130 -0.68 -6.02 6.19
CA GLY A 130 -1.27 -4.70 6.48
C GLY A 130 -0.22 -3.67 6.91
N PHE A 131 0.77 -4.06 7.69
CA PHE A 131 1.87 -3.18 8.07
C PHE A 131 2.84 -2.89 6.91
N ALA A 132 3.02 -3.85 5.97
CA ALA A 132 3.77 -3.58 4.74
C ALA A 132 3.09 -2.48 3.90
N LEU A 133 1.77 -2.49 3.81
CA LEU A 133 1.01 -1.42 3.15
C LEU A 133 1.15 -0.07 3.84
N LEU A 134 1.24 -0.03 5.18
CA LEU A 134 1.48 1.22 5.91
C LEU A 134 2.90 1.75 5.68
N ALA A 135 3.92 0.87 5.64
CA ALA A 135 5.28 1.25 5.28
C ALA A 135 5.34 1.82 3.85
N PHE A 136 4.75 1.12 2.89
CA PHE A 136 4.67 1.54 1.49
C PHE A 136 3.93 2.87 1.32
N ALA A 137 2.76 3.02 1.94
CA ALA A 137 2.00 4.27 1.88
C ALA A 137 2.78 5.43 2.54
N GLY A 138 3.46 5.19 3.68
CA GLY A 138 4.29 6.20 4.32
C GLY A 138 5.36 6.74 3.38
N LEU A 139 6.11 5.84 2.71
CA LEU A 139 7.16 6.25 1.79
C LEU A 139 6.59 6.91 0.52
N GLY A 140 5.52 6.35 -0.06
CA GLY A 140 4.85 6.91 -1.23
C GLY A 140 4.22 8.27 -0.97
N LEU A 141 3.61 8.48 0.20
CA LEU A 141 3.07 9.79 0.60
C LEU A 141 4.19 10.81 0.84
N MET A 142 5.33 10.39 1.42
CA MET A 142 6.50 11.27 1.55
C MET A 142 7.00 11.70 0.16
N ASP A 143 7.11 10.77 -0.80
CA ASP A 143 7.48 11.09 -2.18
C ASP A 143 6.52 12.09 -2.82
N ILE A 144 5.21 11.89 -2.68
CA ILE A 144 4.18 12.80 -3.18
C ILE A 144 4.36 14.20 -2.57
N VAL A 145 4.59 14.30 -1.27
CA VAL A 145 4.84 15.58 -0.60
C VAL A 145 6.10 16.25 -1.12
N LEU A 146 7.20 15.51 -1.33
CA LEU A 146 8.42 16.05 -1.91
C LEU A 146 8.17 16.64 -3.31
N ARG A 147 7.37 15.97 -4.14
CA ARG A 147 6.94 16.49 -5.45
C ARG A 147 6.10 17.76 -5.34
N GLN A 148 5.17 17.80 -4.39
CA GLN A 148 4.33 18.97 -4.14
C GLN A 148 5.11 20.17 -3.63
N LEU A 149 6.21 19.96 -2.89
CA LEU A 149 7.12 21.02 -2.45
C LEU A 149 7.93 21.60 -3.60
N GLU A 150 8.32 20.78 -4.58
CA GLU A 150 9.03 21.23 -5.78
C GLU A 150 8.10 21.92 -6.79
N ARG A 151 6.85 21.47 -6.84
CA ARG A 151 5.80 21.99 -7.76
C ARG A 151 4.51 22.23 -6.98
N PRO A 152 4.41 23.35 -6.24
CA PRO A 152 3.27 23.62 -5.36
C PRO A 152 1.91 23.60 -6.06
N GLU A 153 1.88 23.97 -7.33
CA GLU A 153 0.70 23.95 -8.19
C GLU A 153 0.11 22.53 -8.39
N THR A 154 0.89 21.49 -8.11
CA THR A 154 0.45 20.10 -8.33
C THR A 154 -0.38 19.49 -7.18
N GLY A 155 -0.57 20.22 -6.08
CA GLY A 155 -1.37 19.71 -4.95
C GLY A 155 -1.25 20.52 -3.67
N TRP A 156 -0.06 21.07 -3.35
CA TRP A 156 0.14 21.82 -2.10
C TRP A 156 -0.79 23.04 -1.99
N GLU A 157 -0.94 23.79 -3.09
CA GLU A 157 -1.82 24.96 -3.13
C GLU A 157 -3.29 24.57 -3.02
N PHE A 158 -3.69 23.42 -3.59
CA PHE A 158 -5.07 22.95 -3.50
C PHE A 158 -5.44 22.60 -2.06
N ARG A 159 -4.53 22.03 -1.28
CA ARG A 159 -4.78 21.67 0.13
C ARG A 159 -5.08 22.90 1.02
N GLN A 160 -4.70 24.10 0.61
CA GLN A 160 -5.03 25.34 1.31
C GLN A 160 -6.48 25.78 1.08
N ARG A 161 -7.15 25.23 0.05
CA ARG A 161 -8.55 25.55 -0.27
C ARG A 161 -9.48 24.74 0.63
N GLY A 162 -10.56 25.37 1.05
CA GLY A 162 -11.57 24.72 1.89
C GLY A 162 -12.15 23.47 1.20
N LEU A 163 -12.53 22.51 2.03
CA LEU A 163 -13.19 21.27 1.61
C LEU A 163 -14.44 21.07 2.45
N SER A 164 -15.48 20.49 1.85
CA SER A 164 -16.69 20.15 2.61
C SER A 164 -16.38 19.10 3.68
N PRO A 165 -16.78 19.32 4.97
CA PRO A 165 -16.51 18.35 6.04
C PRO A 165 -17.13 16.97 5.78
N GLY A 166 -18.20 16.92 5.00
CA GLY A 166 -18.83 15.66 4.58
C GLY A 166 -17.92 14.81 3.69
N LEU A 167 -17.26 15.40 2.69
CA LEU A 167 -16.34 14.70 1.80
C LEU A 167 -15.10 14.20 2.57
N GLN A 168 -14.54 15.03 3.46
CA GLN A 168 -13.41 14.61 4.29
C GLN A 168 -13.75 13.39 5.13
N ARG A 169 -14.86 13.42 5.88
CA ARG A 169 -15.30 12.28 6.71
C ARG A 169 -15.57 11.04 5.88
N TYR A 170 -16.16 11.21 4.71
CA TYR A 170 -16.43 10.10 3.79
C TYR A 170 -15.14 9.40 3.34
N ILE A 171 -14.14 10.17 2.88
CA ILE A 171 -12.86 9.60 2.44
C ILE A 171 -12.16 8.85 3.57
N TRP A 172 -12.13 9.41 4.78
CA TRP A 172 -11.52 8.74 5.94
C TRP A 172 -12.27 7.48 6.36
N ALA A 173 -13.60 7.50 6.35
CA ALA A 173 -14.40 6.32 6.66
C ALA A 173 -14.16 5.19 5.64
N VAL A 174 -14.10 5.52 4.35
CA VAL A 174 -13.79 4.56 3.28
C VAL A 174 -12.37 4.03 3.38
N LEU A 175 -11.38 4.87 3.72
CA LEU A 175 -9.99 4.43 3.94
C LEU A 175 -9.91 3.40 5.09
N LEU A 176 -10.56 3.68 6.23
CA LEU A 176 -10.57 2.77 7.38
C LEU A 176 -11.30 1.46 7.05
N TYR A 177 -12.42 1.55 6.34
CA TYR A 177 -13.15 0.38 5.86
C TYR A 177 -12.30 -0.46 4.90
N ALA A 178 -11.62 0.18 3.94
CA ALA A 178 -10.72 -0.50 3.02
C ALA A 178 -9.58 -1.22 3.77
N LEU A 179 -8.98 -0.57 4.78
CA LEU A 179 -7.95 -1.20 5.61
C LEU A 179 -8.47 -2.46 6.30
N ALA A 180 -9.64 -2.39 6.94
CA ALA A 180 -10.25 -3.55 7.59
C ALA A 180 -10.55 -4.68 6.59
N LEU A 181 -11.04 -4.34 5.39
CA LEU A 181 -11.31 -5.32 4.34
C LEU A 181 -10.03 -5.95 3.79
N ILE A 182 -8.93 -5.20 3.68
CA ILE A 182 -7.63 -5.73 3.27
C ILE A 182 -7.11 -6.74 4.31
N TYR A 183 -7.17 -6.41 5.61
CA TYR A 183 -6.81 -7.36 6.67
C TYR A 183 -7.66 -8.62 6.60
N TRP A 184 -8.98 -8.47 6.39
CA TRP A 184 -9.88 -9.60 6.24
C TRP A 184 -9.54 -10.45 5.01
N GLY A 185 -9.27 -9.84 3.85
CA GLY A 185 -8.89 -10.55 2.63
C GLY A 185 -7.59 -11.33 2.78
N THR A 186 -6.59 -10.74 3.44
CA THR A 186 -5.33 -11.42 3.72
C THR A 186 -5.52 -12.57 4.71
N TYR A 187 -6.37 -12.40 5.73
CA TYR A 187 -6.74 -13.48 6.64
C TYR A 187 -7.44 -14.63 5.89
N VAL A 188 -8.37 -14.33 4.97
CA VAL A 188 -9.05 -15.31 4.11
C VAL A 188 -8.03 -16.11 3.29
N ALA A 189 -7.05 -15.44 2.67
CA ALA A 189 -5.99 -16.09 1.90
C ALA A 189 -5.16 -17.07 2.76
N HIS A 190 -4.68 -16.61 3.93
CA HIS A 190 -3.86 -17.44 4.83
C HIS A 190 -4.64 -18.53 5.57
N ARG A 191 -5.98 -18.47 5.57
CA ARG A 191 -6.83 -19.58 6.05
C ARG A 191 -7.11 -20.62 4.98
N GLY A 192 -6.60 -20.43 3.74
CA GLY A 192 -6.91 -21.30 2.60
C GLY A 192 -8.38 -21.25 2.20
N ALA A 193 -9.11 -20.17 2.56
CA ALA A 193 -10.54 -20.07 2.29
C ALA A 193 -10.84 -19.67 0.83
N GLY A 194 -9.83 -19.32 0.03
CA GLY A 194 -10.01 -18.88 -1.36
C GLY A 194 -10.71 -19.91 -2.24
N GLU A 195 -10.43 -21.20 -2.03
CA GLU A 195 -11.02 -22.32 -2.79
C GLU A 195 -12.38 -22.79 -2.28
N ALA A 196 -12.79 -22.36 -1.09
CA ALA A 196 -14.04 -22.85 -0.47
C ALA A 196 -15.29 -22.40 -1.22
N CYS A 197 -15.21 -21.31 -1.98
CA CYS A 197 -16.31 -20.75 -2.78
C CYS A 197 -15.94 -20.77 -4.25
N GLN A 198 -16.29 -21.81 -4.95
CA GLN A 198 -16.09 -21.89 -6.39
C GLN A 198 -17.13 -21.05 -7.16
N GLY A 199 -16.69 -20.51 -8.30
CA GLY A 199 -17.51 -19.63 -9.13
C GLY A 199 -17.57 -18.18 -8.63
N TRP A 200 -18.00 -17.28 -9.49
CA TRP A 200 -18.16 -15.86 -9.24
C TRP A 200 -19.35 -15.32 -10.07
N PRO A 201 -20.19 -14.44 -9.50
CA PRO A 201 -20.16 -13.85 -8.15
C PRO A 201 -20.71 -14.77 -7.04
N LEU A 202 -21.38 -15.86 -7.38
CA LEU A 202 -22.00 -16.79 -6.44
C LEU A 202 -20.95 -17.67 -5.73
N CYS A 203 -21.32 -18.23 -4.58
CA CYS A 203 -20.52 -19.18 -3.85
C CYS A 203 -21.09 -20.58 -4.04
N ASN A 204 -20.44 -21.46 -4.77
CA ASN A 204 -20.91 -22.81 -5.09
C ASN A 204 -22.34 -22.82 -5.68
N GLY A 205 -22.67 -21.83 -6.52
CA GLY A 205 -24.00 -21.66 -7.10
C GLY A 205 -25.06 -21.03 -6.17
N LEU A 206 -24.71 -20.74 -4.91
CA LEU A 206 -25.61 -20.17 -3.91
C LEU A 206 -25.43 -18.66 -3.77
N LEU A 207 -26.54 -17.92 -3.65
CA LEU A 207 -26.53 -16.50 -3.24
C LEU A 207 -26.13 -16.33 -1.77
N TRP A 208 -26.38 -17.36 -0.95
CA TRP A 208 -26.13 -17.36 0.47
C TRP A 208 -25.62 -18.72 0.95
N PRO A 209 -24.31 -18.90 1.16
CA PRO A 209 -23.72 -20.16 1.60
C PRO A 209 -23.83 -20.41 3.12
N GLY A 210 -24.37 -19.46 3.90
CA GLY A 210 -24.40 -19.51 5.36
C GLY A 210 -23.28 -18.72 6.03
N PHE A 211 -23.23 -18.76 7.38
CA PHE A 211 -22.23 -18.06 8.19
C PHE A 211 -21.20 -19.01 8.85
N HIS A 212 -21.03 -20.21 8.36
CA HIS A 212 -20.14 -21.19 8.96
C HIS A 212 -19.06 -21.64 7.97
N GLY A 213 -17.91 -22.06 8.51
CA GLY A 213 -16.84 -22.62 7.71
C GLY A 213 -16.01 -21.61 6.92
N LEU A 214 -15.22 -22.11 5.99
CA LEU A 214 -14.33 -21.32 5.12
C LEU A 214 -15.14 -20.57 4.06
N GLU A 215 -16.27 -21.10 3.62
CA GLU A 215 -17.20 -20.47 2.69
C GLU A 215 -17.70 -19.13 3.22
N ALA A 216 -18.03 -19.07 4.50
CA ALA A 216 -18.45 -17.82 5.14
C ALA A 216 -17.34 -16.76 5.12
N LEU A 217 -16.08 -17.14 5.34
CA LEU A 217 -14.96 -16.21 5.35
C LEU A 217 -14.79 -15.51 4.00
N ILE A 218 -14.74 -16.31 2.91
CA ILE A 218 -14.57 -15.75 1.56
C ILE A 218 -15.84 -15.03 1.10
N PHE A 219 -17.04 -15.52 1.45
CA PHE A 219 -18.28 -14.87 1.09
C PHE A 219 -18.41 -13.49 1.74
N LEU A 220 -18.10 -13.36 3.03
CA LEU A 220 -18.08 -12.07 3.73
C LEU A 220 -17.04 -11.11 3.12
N HIS A 221 -15.89 -11.63 2.67
CA HIS A 221 -14.92 -10.81 1.93
C HIS A 221 -15.51 -10.27 0.61
N ARG A 222 -16.23 -11.11 -0.16
CA ARG A 222 -16.89 -10.67 -1.39
C ARG A 222 -17.97 -9.62 -1.13
N LEU A 223 -18.78 -9.78 -0.09
CA LEU A 223 -19.78 -8.78 0.33
C LEU A 223 -19.11 -7.46 0.75
N GLY A 224 -18.02 -7.56 1.51
CA GLY A 224 -17.23 -6.39 1.88
C GLY A 224 -16.62 -5.69 0.66
N ALA A 225 -16.12 -6.45 -0.31
CA ALA A 225 -15.59 -5.90 -1.56
C ALA A 225 -16.68 -5.22 -2.40
N LEU A 226 -17.87 -5.80 -2.47
CA LEU A 226 -19.04 -5.18 -3.11
C LEU A 226 -19.42 -3.87 -2.42
N ALA A 227 -19.49 -3.85 -1.10
CA ALA A 227 -19.77 -2.64 -0.33
C ALA A 227 -18.69 -1.56 -0.57
N LEU A 228 -17.40 -1.93 -0.57
CA LEU A 228 -16.32 -1.00 -0.92
C LEU A 228 -16.47 -0.47 -2.35
N GLY A 229 -16.82 -1.33 -3.30
CA GLY A 229 -17.10 -0.94 -4.69
C GLY A 229 -18.22 0.09 -4.80
N ILE A 230 -19.32 -0.10 -4.06
CA ILE A 230 -20.45 0.85 -3.99
C ILE A 230 -19.99 2.19 -3.37
N LEU A 231 -19.27 2.14 -2.26
CA LEU A 231 -18.76 3.33 -1.59
C LEU A 231 -17.81 4.11 -2.51
N LEU A 232 -16.87 3.44 -3.15
CA LEU A 232 -15.93 4.10 -4.07
C LEU A 232 -16.60 4.52 -5.38
N GLY A 233 -17.64 3.82 -5.84
CA GLY A 233 -18.48 4.23 -6.95
C GLY A 233 -19.25 5.52 -6.68
N ALA A 234 -19.70 5.71 -5.43
CA ALA A 234 -20.39 6.94 -5.01
C ALA A 234 -19.43 8.12 -4.78
N LEU A 235 -18.14 7.86 -4.55
CA LEU A 235 -17.17 8.88 -4.18
C LEU A 235 -17.04 10.04 -5.20
N PRO A 236 -16.95 9.82 -6.53
CA PRO A 236 -16.94 10.91 -7.50
C PRO A 236 -18.21 11.76 -7.45
N TRP A 237 -19.38 11.14 -7.21
CA TRP A 237 -20.63 11.87 -7.08
C TRP A 237 -20.63 12.77 -5.84
N VAL A 238 -20.10 12.31 -4.71
CA VAL A 238 -19.95 13.11 -3.48
C VAL A 238 -18.94 14.23 -3.71
N ALA A 239 -17.81 13.95 -4.37
CA ALA A 239 -16.73 14.90 -4.61
C ALA A 239 -17.06 15.96 -5.70
N ARG A 240 -18.10 15.77 -6.50
CA ARG A 240 -18.45 16.67 -7.62
C ARG A 240 -18.70 18.12 -7.19
N ARG A 241 -19.15 18.33 -5.95
CA ARG A 241 -19.44 19.68 -5.42
C ARG A 241 -18.17 20.49 -5.21
N ASP A 242 -17.06 19.81 -4.92
CA ASP A 242 -15.77 20.43 -4.63
C ASP A 242 -14.82 20.40 -5.86
N ARG A 243 -15.26 19.90 -7.03
CA ARG A 243 -14.40 19.61 -8.21
C ARG A 243 -13.64 20.82 -8.73
N ASP A 244 -14.29 22.02 -8.74
CA ASP A 244 -13.70 23.24 -9.29
C ASP A 244 -12.72 23.86 -8.28
N ALA A 245 -12.99 23.73 -6.97
CA ALA A 245 -12.08 24.16 -5.92
C ALA A 245 -10.93 23.17 -5.72
N ARG A 246 -11.20 21.85 -5.85
CA ARG A 246 -10.29 20.76 -5.54
C ARG A 246 -10.20 19.77 -6.73
N PRO A 247 -9.65 20.19 -7.88
CA PRO A 247 -9.49 19.32 -9.05
C PRO A 247 -8.51 18.16 -8.78
N ASP A 248 -7.59 18.28 -7.82
CA ASP A 248 -6.69 17.25 -7.34
C ASP A 248 -7.47 16.06 -6.74
N LEU A 249 -8.39 16.33 -5.83
CA LEU A 249 -9.26 15.31 -5.24
C LEU A 249 -10.19 14.71 -6.29
N TRP A 250 -10.83 15.53 -7.11
CA TRP A 250 -11.73 15.05 -8.17
C TRP A 250 -11.03 14.04 -9.09
N ARG A 251 -9.85 14.38 -9.62
CA ARG A 251 -9.06 13.45 -10.45
C ARG A 251 -8.66 12.19 -9.68
N GLY A 252 -8.25 12.36 -8.42
CA GLY A 252 -7.91 11.24 -7.54
C GLY A 252 -9.08 10.28 -7.32
N THR A 253 -10.32 10.78 -7.17
CA THR A 253 -11.50 9.91 -7.03
C THR A 253 -11.76 9.09 -8.29
N LEU A 254 -11.51 9.64 -9.48
CA LEU A 254 -11.64 8.90 -10.74
C LEU A 254 -10.57 7.79 -10.88
N VAL A 255 -9.32 8.08 -10.47
CA VAL A 255 -8.25 7.07 -10.44
C VAL A 255 -8.62 5.93 -9.50
N VAL A 256 -9.07 6.25 -8.29
CA VAL A 256 -9.47 5.25 -7.29
C VAL A 256 -10.68 4.44 -7.77
N LEU A 257 -11.64 5.06 -8.50
CA LEU A 257 -12.77 4.36 -9.12
C LEU A 257 -12.30 3.32 -10.15
N VAL A 258 -11.34 3.69 -11.00
CA VAL A 258 -10.75 2.73 -11.97
C VAL A 258 -10.03 1.62 -11.24
N LEU A 259 -9.23 1.94 -10.22
CA LEU A 259 -8.49 0.94 -9.45
C LEU A 259 -9.42 -0.05 -8.74
N VAL A 260 -10.54 0.40 -8.16
CA VAL A 260 -11.49 -0.53 -7.51
C VAL A 260 -12.22 -1.40 -8.53
N ALA A 261 -12.54 -0.87 -9.71
CA ALA A 261 -13.13 -1.68 -10.77
C ALA A 261 -12.17 -2.78 -11.24
N LEU A 262 -10.90 -2.46 -11.44
CA LEU A 262 -9.85 -3.42 -11.75
C LEU A 262 -9.64 -4.42 -10.60
N GLN A 263 -9.69 -3.98 -9.35
CA GLN A 263 -9.57 -4.82 -8.16
C GLN A 263 -10.69 -5.86 -8.07
N ILE A 264 -11.94 -5.45 -8.34
CA ILE A 264 -13.09 -6.38 -8.39
C ILE A 264 -12.91 -7.37 -9.53
N GLY A 265 -12.50 -6.90 -10.72
CA GLY A 265 -12.21 -7.76 -11.88
C GLY A 265 -11.07 -8.75 -11.61
N SER A 266 -10.00 -8.33 -10.94
CA SER A 266 -8.91 -9.22 -10.54
C SER A 266 -9.36 -10.26 -9.51
N GLY A 267 -10.27 -9.90 -8.58
CA GLY A 267 -10.87 -10.85 -7.65
C GLY A 267 -11.74 -11.90 -8.34
N ALA A 268 -12.48 -11.51 -9.37
CA ALA A 268 -13.21 -12.46 -10.22
C ALA A 268 -12.25 -13.38 -10.98
N TYR A 269 -11.21 -12.82 -11.58
CA TYR A 269 -10.17 -13.59 -12.28
C TYR A 269 -9.44 -14.57 -11.36
N LEU A 270 -9.14 -14.14 -10.14
CA LEU A 270 -8.51 -14.98 -9.11
C LEU A 270 -9.30 -16.27 -8.86
N ILE A 271 -10.62 -16.16 -8.67
CA ILE A 271 -11.48 -17.34 -8.44
C ILE A 271 -11.65 -18.17 -9.70
N LEU A 272 -11.89 -17.54 -10.86
CA LEU A 272 -12.11 -18.24 -12.14
C LEU A 272 -10.86 -18.94 -12.67
N SER A 273 -9.67 -18.49 -12.27
CA SER A 273 -8.38 -19.12 -12.59
C SER A 273 -7.94 -20.18 -11.56
N HIS A 274 -8.79 -20.52 -10.58
CA HIS A 274 -8.46 -21.45 -9.50
C HIS A 274 -7.20 -21.04 -8.73
N LEU A 275 -7.15 -19.76 -8.33
CA LEU A 275 -6.04 -19.14 -7.58
C LEU A 275 -4.68 -19.24 -8.30
N ALA A 276 -4.67 -19.07 -9.63
CA ALA A 276 -3.42 -19.02 -10.39
C ALA A 276 -2.50 -17.91 -9.85
N VAL A 277 -1.21 -18.18 -9.69
CA VAL A 277 -0.22 -17.26 -9.10
C VAL A 277 -0.21 -15.89 -9.78
N ASN A 278 -0.34 -15.83 -11.11
CA ASN A 278 -0.43 -14.57 -11.84
C ASN A 278 -1.68 -13.75 -11.49
N ALA A 279 -2.81 -14.41 -11.23
CA ALA A 279 -4.05 -13.76 -10.78
C ALA A 279 -3.90 -13.22 -9.35
N GLU A 280 -3.25 -13.97 -8.46
CA GLU A 280 -2.92 -13.54 -7.10
C GLU A 280 -1.99 -12.33 -7.12
N MET A 281 -0.92 -12.37 -7.92
CA MET A 281 0.00 -11.24 -8.08
C MET A 281 -0.70 -9.99 -8.61
N LEU A 282 -1.60 -10.14 -9.58
CA LEU A 282 -2.41 -9.03 -10.10
C LEU A 282 -3.30 -8.43 -9.02
N HIS A 283 -4.01 -9.28 -8.26
CA HIS A 283 -4.93 -8.86 -7.20
C HIS A 283 -4.19 -8.08 -6.09
N VAL A 284 -3.02 -8.57 -5.65
CA VAL A 284 -2.17 -7.91 -4.66
C VAL A 284 -1.58 -6.60 -5.19
N SER A 285 -1.16 -6.55 -6.47
CA SER A 285 -0.65 -5.32 -7.09
C SER A 285 -1.71 -4.22 -7.10
N LEU A 286 -2.92 -4.57 -7.50
CA LEU A 286 -4.03 -3.62 -7.60
C LEU A 286 -4.50 -3.13 -6.23
N VAL A 287 -4.61 -3.99 -5.21
CA VAL A 287 -4.96 -3.57 -3.85
C VAL A 287 -3.89 -2.67 -3.24
N THR A 288 -2.61 -2.93 -3.52
CA THR A 288 -1.50 -2.08 -3.06
C THR A 288 -1.56 -0.68 -3.71
N ALA A 289 -1.84 -0.61 -5.01
CA ALA A 289 -2.05 0.66 -5.71
C ALA A 289 -3.31 1.40 -5.22
N LEU A 290 -4.42 0.68 -5.03
CA LEU A 290 -5.66 1.23 -4.49
C LEU A 290 -5.46 1.81 -3.08
N TRP A 291 -4.70 1.11 -2.22
CA TRP A 291 -4.36 1.57 -0.88
C TRP A 291 -3.58 2.88 -0.90
N LEU A 292 -2.57 3.02 -1.77
CA LEU A 292 -1.82 4.28 -1.92
C LEU A 292 -2.72 5.40 -2.45
N GLY A 293 -3.59 5.10 -3.43
CA GLY A 293 -4.55 6.07 -3.96
C GLY A 293 -5.53 6.59 -2.90
N LEU A 294 -6.09 5.70 -2.06
CA LEU A 294 -6.97 6.08 -0.95
C LEU A 294 -6.22 6.88 0.12
N SER A 295 -5.00 6.46 0.47
CA SER A 295 -4.14 7.17 1.42
C SER A 295 -3.79 8.58 0.91
N TYR A 296 -3.50 8.71 -0.38
CA TYR A 296 -3.32 10.02 -1.03
C TYR A 296 -4.58 10.88 -0.88
N LEU A 297 -5.75 10.38 -1.25
CA LEU A 297 -7.00 11.14 -1.11
C LEU A 297 -7.23 11.61 0.34
N ALA A 298 -7.02 10.74 1.32
CA ALA A 298 -7.19 11.08 2.72
C ALA A 298 -6.25 12.22 3.15
N VAL A 299 -4.97 12.14 2.77
CA VAL A 299 -3.99 13.19 3.09
C VAL A 299 -4.32 14.51 2.38
N GLN A 300 -4.82 14.46 1.14
CA GLN A 300 -5.23 15.67 0.42
C GLN A 300 -6.44 16.38 1.06
N THR A 301 -7.20 15.72 1.93
CA THR A 301 -8.27 16.37 2.69
C THR A 301 -7.76 17.20 3.87
N LEU A 302 -6.51 17.01 4.28
CA LEU A 302 -5.91 17.72 5.41
C LEU A 302 -5.24 19.01 4.93
N PRO A 303 -5.33 20.12 5.68
CA PRO A 303 -4.56 21.30 5.36
C PRO A 303 -3.07 21.00 5.46
N PRO A 304 -2.21 21.64 4.66
CA PRO A 304 -0.76 21.50 4.80
C PRO A 304 -0.30 22.03 6.15
N SER A 305 0.70 21.38 6.73
CA SER A 305 1.21 21.72 8.09
C SER A 305 1.84 23.12 8.17
N GLN A 306 2.12 23.75 7.04
CA GLN A 306 2.60 25.14 6.97
C GLN A 306 1.95 25.89 5.81
N PRO A 307 1.60 27.21 6.03
CA PRO A 307 1.28 28.11 4.93
C PRO A 307 2.47 28.22 3.98
N ARG A 308 2.21 28.47 2.69
CA ARG A 308 3.24 28.75 1.69
C ARG A 308 4.27 29.75 2.26
N PRO A 309 5.59 29.51 2.17
CA PRO A 309 6.57 30.53 2.40
C PRO A 309 6.20 31.71 1.46
N GLN A 310 5.90 32.85 2.03
CA GLN A 310 5.67 34.05 1.24
C GLN A 310 6.95 34.27 0.43
N SER A 311 6.92 34.00 -0.88
CA SER A 311 7.97 34.42 -1.78
C SER A 311 8.11 35.92 -1.60
N GLY A 312 9.27 36.36 -1.11
CA GLY A 312 9.55 37.69 -0.62
C GLY A 312 8.83 38.78 -1.40
N ARG A 313 7.95 39.49 -0.73
CA ARG A 313 7.78 40.87 -1.02
C ARG A 313 9.11 41.53 -0.71
N SER A 314 10.01 41.58 -1.69
CA SER A 314 11.12 42.50 -1.67
C SER A 314 10.50 43.90 -1.48
N GLY A 315 10.73 44.46 -0.32
CA GLY A 315 10.34 45.84 -0.04
C GLY A 315 10.92 46.74 -1.09
N ALA A 316 10.05 47.33 -1.87
CA ALA A 316 10.26 48.59 -2.53
C ALA A 316 9.81 49.65 -1.53
N SER A 317 10.76 50.23 -0.83
CA SER A 317 10.66 51.55 -0.22
C SER A 317 11.86 52.34 -0.64
#